data_4aea637c5b89944ac2e8607b1418d0e0
#
_entry.id   4aea637c5b89944ac2e8607b1418d0e0
#
_cell.length_a   1.000
_cell.length_b   1.000
_cell.length_c   1.000
_cell.angle_alpha   90.00
_cell.angle_beta   90.00
_cell.angle_gamma   90.00
#
_symmetry.space_group_name_H-M   'P 1'
#
loop_
_entity.id
_entity.type
_entity.pdbx_description
1 polymer ?
#
loop_
_entity_poly.entity_id
_entity_poly.type
_entity_poly.pdbx_seq_one_letter_code
_entity_poly.pdbx_strand_id
1 'polypeptide(L)'
;MYKRQIITTAKVPGRKPPVLLTKAGVAGLHRGAVIVDCAASDLGGNVEGSTVGTQVTENGVTIIGAPYLSSGVSTTASNLLSRNVADVLAHFVRDGKLAIDLNEELDNAMVVAGRGEEAKKEGE
;
A
#
# COMPACT_ATOMS: atom_id res chain seq x y z
N MET A 1 1.30 27.35 10.04
CA MET A 1 0.83 26.13 10.74
C MET A 1 1.94 25.10 10.63
N TYR A 2 2.63 24.79 11.71
CA TYR A 2 3.79 23.89 11.68
C TYR A 2 3.29 22.45 11.89
N LYS A 3 3.46 21.61 10.88
CA LYS A 3 3.12 20.18 10.98
C LYS A 3 4.20 19.49 11.82
N ARG A 4 3.77 18.83 12.91
CA ARG A 4 4.66 18.07 13.80
C ARG A 4 4.75 16.60 13.44
N GLN A 5 3.88 16.15 12.53
CA GLN A 5 3.80 14.76 12.11
C GLN A 5 3.67 14.66 10.58
N ILE A 6 4.41 13.73 10.00
CA ILE A 6 4.37 13.40 8.58
C ILE A 6 4.20 11.88 8.48
N ILE A 7 3.26 11.41 7.67
CA ILE A 7 3.07 10.00 7.38
C ILE A 7 3.21 9.82 5.88
N THR A 8 4.08 8.92 5.45
CA THR A 8 4.31 8.59 4.05
C THR A 8 3.94 7.13 3.76
N THR A 9 3.22 6.90 2.67
CA THR A 9 2.61 5.59 2.35
C THR A 9 2.82 5.16 0.90
N ALA A 10 3.67 5.85 0.13
CA ALA A 10 3.90 5.56 -1.28
C ALA A 10 4.78 4.30 -1.45
N LYS A 11 4.16 3.14 -1.27
CA LYS A 11 4.80 1.84 -1.43
C LYS A 11 4.54 1.28 -2.83
N VAL A 12 5.61 0.88 -3.54
CA VAL A 12 5.51 0.24 -4.84
C VAL A 12 5.94 -1.22 -4.68
N PRO A 13 5.02 -2.20 -4.90
CA PRO A 13 5.36 -3.61 -4.76
C PRO A 13 6.52 -4.01 -5.68
N GLY A 14 7.53 -4.71 -5.12
CA GLY A 14 8.67 -5.22 -5.87
C GLY A 14 9.65 -4.17 -6.44
N ARG A 15 9.47 -2.89 -6.11
CA ARG A 15 10.34 -1.80 -6.59
C ARG A 15 10.75 -0.88 -5.44
N LYS A 16 11.83 -0.13 -5.67
CA LYS A 16 12.28 0.91 -4.75
C LYS A 16 11.19 1.98 -4.62
N PRO A 17 10.77 2.33 -3.38
CA PRO A 17 9.82 3.41 -3.15
C PRO A 17 10.35 4.76 -3.65
N PRO A 18 9.48 5.66 -4.12
CA PRO A 18 9.90 7.02 -4.46
C PRO A 18 10.32 7.79 -3.21
N VAL A 19 11.37 8.61 -3.31
CA VAL A 19 11.75 9.55 -2.25
C VAL A 19 10.82 10.76 -2.33
N LEU A 20 10.00 10.96 -1.29
CA LEU A 20 9.06 12.07 -1.16
C LEU A 20 9.62 13.17 -0.26
N LEU A 21 10.48 12.82 0.70
CA LEU A 21 11.08 13.74 1.65
C LEU A 21 12.60 13.55 1.63
N THR A 22 13.30 14.58 1.18
CA THR A 22 14.77 14.59 1.12
C THR A 22 15.39 14.89 2.47
N LYS A 23 16.69 14.62 2.64
CA LYS A 23 17.45 15.02 3.84
C LYS A 23 17.35 16.51 4.13
N ALA A 24 17.38 17.36 3.10
CA ALA A 24 17.20 18.79 3.25
C ALA A 24 15.80 19.15 3.79
N GLY A 25 14.76 18.44 3.32
CA GLY A 25 13.41 18.58 3.84
C GLY A 25 13.29 18.18 5.31
N VAL A 26 13.92 17.07 5.70
CA VAL A 26 13.97 16.61 7.10
C VAL A 26 14.73 17.61 7.98
N ALA A 27 15.86 18.15 7.51
CA ALA A 27 16.64 19.13 8.23
C ALA A 27 15.88 20.45 8.47
N GLY A 28 14.94 20.80 7.59
CA GLY A 28 14.06 21.97 7.74
C GLY A 28 12.90 21.79 8.74
N LEU A 29 12.72 20.59 9.30
CA LEU A 29 11.68 20.34 10.28
C LEU A 29 12.09 20.79 11.68
N HIS A 30 11.10 21.10 12.50
CA HIS A 30 11.35 21.46 13.89
C HIS A 30 11.78 20.25 14.72
N ARG A 31 12.61 20.50 15.71
CA ARG A 31 12.96 19.51 16.73
C ARG A 31 11.70 18.91 17.37
N GLY A 32 11.69 17.60 17.52
CA GLY A 32 10.52 16.84 18.03
C GLY A 32 9.45 16.55 16.98
N ALA A 33 9.69 16.89 15.69
CA ALA A 33 8.83 16.38 14.63
C ALA A 33 8.99 14.86 14.48
N VAL A 34 7.92 14.18 14.09
CA VAL A 34 7.88 12.73 13.89
C VAL A 34 7.48 12.42 12.45
N ILE A 35 8.23 11.55 11.80
CA ILE A 35 7.93 11.04 10.47
C ILE A 35 7.68 9.55 10.59
N VAL A 36 6.57 9.06 10.05
CA VAL A 36 6.28 7.62 9.91
C VAL A 36 6.36 7.27 8.44
N ASP A 37 7.38 6.47 8.08
CA ASP A 37 7.58 5.99 6.72
C ASP A 37 7.09 4.54 6.60
N CYS A 38 5.88 4.37 6.06
CA CYS A 38 5.28 3.06 5.85
C CYS A 38 5.87 2.30 4.64
N ALA A 39 6.69 2.99 3.83
CA ALA A 39 7.35 2.40 2.67
C ALA A 39 8.81 1.99 2.96
N ALA A 40 9.30 2.19 4.18
CA ALA A 40 10.66 1.83 4.56
C ALA A 40 10.94 0.34 4.29
N SER A 41 12.10 0.04 3.70
CA SER A 41 12.52 -1.31 3.35
C SER A 41 14.04 -1.34 3.17
N ASP A 42 14.61 -2.52 2.91
CA ASP A 42 16.04 -2.66 2.57
C ASP A 42 16.41 -1.94 1.27
N LEU A 43 15.44 -1.63 0.41
CA LEU A 43 15.63 -0.84 -0.82
C LEU A 43 15.53 0.67 -0.58
N GLY A 44 15.24 1.11 0.64
CA GLY A 44 14.98 2.48 1.03
C GLY A 44 13.51 2.73 1.37
N GLY A 45 13.11 4.01 1.45
CA GLY A 45 11.76 4.42 1.79
C GLY A 45 11.36 5.73 1.11
N ASN A 46 10.23 6.29 1.53
CA ASN A 46 9.78 7.60 1.07
C ASN A 46 10.56 8.76 1.70
N VAL A 47 11.26 8.50 2.79
CA VAL A 47 12.16 9.47 3.44
C VAL A 47 13.58 9.08 3.12
N GLU A 48 14.36 10.02 2.62
CA GLU A 48 15.74 9.76 2.23
C GLU A 48 16.57 9.28 3.42
N GLY A 49 17.13 8.08 3.30
CA GLY A 49 17.92 7.43 4.35
C GLY A 49 17.10 6.75 5.44
N SER A 50 15.76 6.66 5.30
CA SER A 50 14.97 5.88 6.26
C SER A 50 15.26 4.38 6.12
N THR A 51 15.26 3.69 7.25
CA THR A 51 15.38 2.24 7.37
C THR A 51 14.28 1.73 8.29
N VAL A 52 14.06 0.42 8.29
CA VAL A 52 13.10 -0.19 9.22
C VAL A 52 13.54 0.08 10.67
N GLY A 53 12.60 0.53 11.50
CA GLY A 53 12.84 0.90 12.90
C GLY A 53 12.84 2.41 13.14
N THR A 54 13.32 2.80 14.30
CA THR A 54 13.33 4.21 14.73
C THR A 54 14.72 4.80 14.65
N GLN A 55 14.81 5.95 14.02
CA GLN A 55 16.02 6.76 13.87
C GLN A 55 15.74 8.16 14.42
N VAL A 56 16.75 8.78 15.03
CA VAL A 56 16.70 10.18 15.45
C VAL A 56 17.80 10.93 14.72
N THR A 57 17.42 12.00 14.02
CA THR A 57 18.36 12.85 13.28
C THR A 57 19.09 13.83 14.20
N GLU A 58 20.18 14.44 13.73
CA GLU A 58 20.95 15.42 14.51
C GLU A 58 20.13 16.62 14.97
N ASN A 59 19.14 17.06 14.18
CA ASN A 59 18.22 18.12 14.56
C ASN A 59 17.06 17.66 15.46
N GLY A 60 17.06 16.40 15.91
CA GLY A 60 16.08 15.85 16.84
C GLY A 60 14.72 15.54 16.20
N VAL A 61 14.66 15.27 14.91
CA VAL A 61 13.49 14.70 14.22
C VAL A 61 13.53 13.18 14.37
N THR A 62 12.40 12.58 14.73
CA THR A 62 12.27 11.13 14.82
C THR A 62 11.69 10.57 13.52
N ILE A 63 12.39 9.62 12.90
CA ILE A 63 11.94 8.89 11.72
C ILE A 63 11.63 7.46 12.14
N ILE A 64 10.42 6.98 11.89
CA ILE A 64 9.96 5.63 12.19
C ILE A 64 9.69 4.92 10.87
N GLY A 65 10.58 4.02 10.47
CA GLY A 65 10.36 3.12 9.35
C GLY A 65 9.46 1.96 9.77
N ALA A 66 8.20 1.97 9.35
CA ALA A 66 7.15 1.07 9.82
C ALA A 66 6.43 0.33 8.68
N PRO A 67 7.12 -0.58 7.95
CA PRO A 67 6.55 -1.27 6.78
C PRO A 67 5.45 -2.29 7.14
N TYR A 68 5.32 -2.65 8.40
CA TYR A 68 4.46 -3.76 8.87
C TYR A 68 3.41 -3.30 9.89
N LEU A 69 2.85 -2.08 9.73
CA LEU A 69 1.84 -1.54 10.66
C LEU A 69 0.61 -2.44 10.80
N SER A 70 0.19 -3.12 9.72
CA SER A 70 -0.92 -4.07 9.74
C SER A 70 -0.72 -5.23 10.72
N SER A 71 0.52 -5.68 10.94
CA SER A 71 0.85 -6.74 11.89
C SER A 71 0.61 -6.31 13.34
N GLY A 72 0.79 -5.01 13.64
CA GLY A 72 0.52 -4.44 14.97
C GLY A 72 -0.97 -4.29 15.30
N VAL A 73 -1.85 -4.33 14.29
CA VAL A 73 -3.30 -4.20 14.41
C VAL A 73 -4.03 -5.32 13.64
N SER A 74 -3.56 -6.54 13.81
CA SER A 74 -3.93 -7.70 13.00
C SER A 74 -5.45 -7.94 12.92
N THR A 75 -6.19 -7.80 14.00
CA THR A 75 -7.65 -7.95 14.02
C THR A 75 -8.33 -6.94 13.11
N THR A 76 -7.95 -5.67 13.19
CA THR A 76 -8.51 -4.60 12.35
C THR A 76 -8.13 -4.82 10.88
N ALA A 77 -6.87 -5.15 10.61
CA ALA A 77 -6.39 -5.42 9.26
C ALA A 77 -7.13 -6.61 8.62
N SER A 78 -7.32 -7.71 9.36
CA SER A 78 -8.07 -8.89 8.90
C SER A 78 -9.55 -8.57 8.65
N ASN A 79 -10.18 -7.79 9.51
CA ASN A 79 -11.57 -7.35 9.32
C ASN A 79 -11.74 -6.48 8.06
N LEU A 80 -10.80 -5.58 7.80
CA LEU A 80 -10.83 -4.75 6.59
C LEU A 80 -10.62 -5.61 5.33
N LEU A 81 -9.66 -6.54 5.36
CA LEU A 81 -9.43 -7.46 4.25
C LEU A 81 -10.67 -8.34 3.99
N SER A 82 -11.29 -8.89 5.04
CA SER A 82 -12.48 -9.74 4.88
C SER A 82 -13.66 -8.99 4.26
N ARG A 83 -13.84 -7.71 4.58
CA ARG A 83 -14.86 -6.88 3.92
C ARG A 83 -14.57 -6.70 2.43
N ASN A 84 -13.32 -6.38 2.07
CA ASN A 84 -12.95 -6.27 0.65
C ASN A 84 -13.20 -7.58 -0.10
N VAL A 85 -12.86 -8.73 0.49
CA VAL A 85 -13.15 -10.04 -0.11
C VAL A 85 -14.66 -10.28 -0.25
N ALA A 86 -15.46 -9.92 0.76
CA ALA A 86 -16.90 -10.03 0.71
C ALA A 86 -17.52 -9.14 -0.39
N ASP A 87 -17.02 -7.92 -0.54
CA ASP A 87 -17.46 -6.98 -1.58
C ASP A 87 -17.15 -7.52 -2.99
N VAL A 88 -15.96 -8.11 -3.19
CA VAL A 88 -15.58 -8.79 -4.44
C VAL A 88 -16.51 -9.97 -4.73
N LEU A 89 -16.78 -10.81 -3.73
CA LEU A 89 -17.71 -11.94 -3.90
C LEU A 89 -19.13 -11.46 -4.22
N ALA A 90 -19.61 -10.42 -3.55
CA ALA A 90 -20.92 -9.83 -3.82
C ALA A 90 -21.02 -9.25 -5.24
N HIS A 91 -19.94 -8.69 -5.75
CA HIS A 91 -19.87 -8.18 -7.13
C HIS A 91 -20.02 -9.31 -8.16
N PHE A 92 -19.33 -10.44 -7.94
CA PHE A 92 -19.34 -11.58 -8.87
C PHE A 92 -20.53 -12.53 -8.69
N VAL A 93 -21.36 -12.41 -7.65
CA VAL A 93 -22.51 -13.27 -7.42
C VAL A 93 -23.80 -12.51 -7.75
N ARG A 94 -24.48 -12.89 -8.81
CA ARG A 94 -25.80 -12.37 -9.22
C ARG A 94 -26.81 -13.52 -9.18
N ASP A 95 -27.93 -13.33 -8.48
CA ASP A 95 -28.98 -14.34 -8.33
C ASP A 95 -28.48 -15.72 -7.83
N GLY A 96 -27.51 -15.72 -6.93
CA GLY A 96 -26.89 -16.91 -6.35
C GLY A 96 -25.97 -17.68 -7.30
N LYS A 97 -25.60 -17.09 -8.44
CA LYS A 97 -24.70 -17.70 -9.43
C LYS A 97 -23.49 -16.82 -9.64
N LEU A 98 -22.33 -17.43 -9.92
CA LEU A 98 -21.15 -16.72 -10.33
C LEU A 98 -21.39 -16.13 -11.73
N ALA A 99 -21.25 -14.81 -11.86
CA ALA A 99 -21.41 -14.06 -13.10
C ALA A 99 -20.19 -13.15 -13.28
N ILE A 100 -19.31 -13.52 -14.20
CA ILE A 100 -18.10 -12.76 -14.55
C ILE A 100 -18.26 -12.31 -16.00
N ASP A 101 -18.20 -11.02 -16.25
CA ASP A 101 -18.24 -10.45 -17.61
C ASP A 101 -16.89 -9.81 -17.95
N LEU A 102 -16.08 -10.50 -18.74
CA LEU A 102 -14.75 -10.01 -19.13
C LEU A 102 -14.79 -8.74 -20.03
N ASN A 103 -15.96 -8.34 -20.51
CA ASN A 103 -16.13 -7.08 -21.22
C ASN A 103 -16.26 -5.89 -20.23
N GLU A 104 -16.59 -6.16 -18.98
CA GLU A 104 -16.59 -5.17 -17.91
C GLU A 104 -15.15 -4.92 -17.43
N GLU A 105 -14.75 -3.64 -17.35
CA GLU A 105 -13.39 -3.24 -17.02
C GLU A 105 -12.92 -3.81 -15.66
N LEU A 106 -13.79 -3.78 -14.65
CA LEU A 106 -13.48 -4.25 -13.31
C LEU A 106 -13.27 -5.77 -13.28
N ASP A 107 -14.19 -6.54 -13.88
CA ASP A 107 -14.12 -8.00 -13.95
C ASP A 107 -12.85 -8.42 -14.70
N ASN A 108 -12.58 -7.79 -15.84
CA ASN A 108 -11.39 -8.05 -16.63
C ASN A 108 -10.10 -7.75 -15.87
N ALA A 109 -10.04 -6.67 -15.08
CA ALA A 109 -8.87 -6.33 -14.28
C ALA A 109 -8.63 -7.33 -13.14
N MET A 110 -9.69 -7.91 -12.57
CA MET A 110 -9.62 -8.79 -11.41
C MET A 110 -9.34 -10.25 -11.77
N VAL A 111 -9.74 -10.71 -12.96
CA VAL A 111 -9.50 -12.10 -13.40
C VAL A 111 -8.05 -12.25 -13.86
N VAL A 112 -7.24 -12.99 -13.12
CA VAL A 112 -5.79 -13.20 -13.40
C VAL A 112 -5.49 -14.56 -14.05
N ALA A 113 -6.46 -15.50 -14.04
CA ALA A 113 -6.31 -16.82 -14.64
C ALA A 113 -7.62 -17.24 -15.34
N GLY A 114 -7.57 -18.20 -16.25
CA GLY A 114 -8.74 -18.67 -16.99
C GLY A 114 -9.15 -17.81 -18.18
N ARG A 115 -8.40 -16.76 -18.54
CA ARG A 115 -8.69 -15.88 -19.68
C ARG A 115 -8.56 -16.58 -21.05
N GLY A 116 -7.99 -17.79 -21.11
CA GLY A 116 -7.58 -18.43 -22.36
C GLY A 116 -8.55 -19.46 -22.95
N GLU A 117 -9.57 -19.88 -22.20
CA GLU A 117 -10.46 -20.96 -22.68
C GLU A 117 -11.71 -20.46 -23.39
N GLU A 118 -12.17 -19.25 -23.11
CA GLU A 118 -13.35 -18.68 -23.77
C GLU A 118 -13.04 -17.99 -25.10
N ALA A 119 -11.85 -17.43 -25.27
CA ALA A 119 -11.43 -16.84 -26.53
C ALA A 119 -11.24 -17.86 -27.69
N LYS A 120 -11.25 -19.16 -27.39
CA LYS A 120 -11.18 -20.23 -28.39
C LYS A 120 -12.53 -20.77 -28.86
N LYS A 121 -13.63 -20.40 -28.20
CA LYS A 121 -14.97 -20.90 -28.55
C LYS A 121 -15.78 -20.00 -29.48
N GLU A 122 -15.33 -18.77 -29.74
CA GLU A 122 -16.01 -17.85 -30.68
C GLU A 122 -15.36 -17.80 -32.07
N GLY A 123 -14.42 -18.68 -32.37
CA GLY A 123 -13.65 -18.72 -33.64
C GLY A 123 -13.79 -20.03 -34.45
N GLU A 124 -14.81 -20.89 -34.17
CA GLU A 124 -15.13 -22.04 -35.02
C GLU A 124 -16.57 -21.95 -35.56
#